data_47692cff26a54e34d0bf98cc5f1e9570
#
_entry.id   47692cff26a54e34d0bf98cc5f1e9570
#
_cell.length_a   1.000
_cell.length_b   1.000
_cell.length_c   1.000
_cell.angle_alpha   90.00
_cell.angle_beta   90.00
_cell.angle_gamma   90.00
#
_symmetry.space_group_name_H-M   'P 1'
#
loop_
_entity.id
_entity.type
_entity.pdbx_description
1 polymer ?
#
loop_
_entity_poly.entity_id
_entity_poly.type
_entity_poly.pdbx_seq_one_letter_code
_entity_poly.pdbx_strand_id
1 'polypeptide(L)'
;MCEQDDFDEFARRGELTRRQFAVMALGAGLAAMLPRPGHAAETTGAEVEIKTPDGVADAYIVHPLKGKYPAVLIWPDIFGLRPAFRAMATRLAESGYTVLVINPFYRIHKAPTSPEHADFNDPATRDALMALAHSLTPATAATDAKAFVAYLDSHAAVDVKRKIGTTGYCMGGPLVLRTAAARADRIGAAATFHGGGLVTKEPDSPHLLIAQSKARYLIAIAANDDERDPTAKTVLRETFERAQLPAEVEV
;
A
#
# COMPACT_ATOMS: atom_id res chain seq x y z
N MET A 1 -0.38 17.09 -7.91
CA MET A 1 -0.03 17.05 -9.32
C MET A 1 1.46 16.84 -9.35
N CYS A 2 1.92 15.64 -9.67
CA CYS A 2 3.34 15.38 -9.91
C CYS A 2 3.57 15.76 -11.37
N GLU A 3 4.09 16.94 -11.59
CA GLU A 3 4.48 17.39 -12.92
C GLU A 3 5.80 16.73 -13.33
N GLN A 4 5.99 16.52 -14.63
CA GLN A 4 7.20 15.96 -15.22
C GLN A 4 8.44 16.77 -14.82
N ASP A 5 8.25 18.07 -14.54
CA ASP A 5 9.30 19.02 -14.14
C ASP A 5 9.90 18.70 -12.76
N ASP A 6 9.11 18.12 -11.83
CA ASP A 6 9.60 17.69 -10.51
C ASP A 6 10.55 16.49 -10.62
N PHE A 7 10.35 15.61 -11.60
CA PHE A 7 11.26 14.49 -11.88
C PHE A 7 12.61 14.95 -12.42
N ASP A 8 12.61 15.99 -13.25
CA ASP A 8 13.84 16.53 -13.84
C ASP A 8 14.64 17.37 -12.84
N GLU A 9 14.00 17.97 -11.85
CA GLU A 9 14.66 18.69 -10.77
C GLU A 9 15.28 17.72 -9.76
N PHE A 10 14.64 16.60 -9.46
CA PHE A 10 15.16 15.52 -8.62
C PHE A 10 16.41 14.87 -9.23
N ALA A 11 16.41 14.68 -10.55
CA ALA A 11 17.56 14.14 -11.28
C ALA A 11 18.77 15.08 -11.30
N ARG A 12 18.56 16.40 -11.18
CA ARG A 12 19.64 17.42 -11.19
C ARG A 12 20.33 17.64 -9.85
N ARG A 13 19.75 17.23 -8.73
CA ARG A 13 20.31 17.42 -7.38
C ARG A 13 21.39 16.42 -6.97
N GLY A 14 21.82 15.52 -7.87
CA GLY A 14 22.98 14.65 -7.66
C GLY A 14 22.79 13.59 -6.56
N GLU A 15 21.58 13.21 -6.27
CA GLU A 15 21.26 12.27 -5.21
C GLU A 15 21.40 10.83 -5.70
N LEU A 16 21.96 10.03 -4.85
CA LEU A 16 22.29 8.60 -4.92
C LEU A 16 21.86 7.87 -6.20
N THR A 17 22.81 7.61 -7.05
CA THR A 17 22.58 6.77 -8.24
C THR A 17 22.11 5.38 -7.79
N ARG A 18 21.35 4.68 -8.66
CA ARG A 18 20.95 3.27 -8.44
C ARG A 18 22.12 2.38 -7.98
N ARG A 19 23.32 2.74 -8.36
CA ARG A 19 24.58 2.06 -8.00
C ARG A 19 25.01 2.34 -6.55
N GLN A 20 24.81 3.56 -6.06
CA GLN A 20 25.10 3.95 -4.67
C GLN A 20 24.08 3.37 -3.69
N PHE A 21 22.80 3.31 -4.08
CA PHE A 21 21.76 2.62 -3.34
C PHE A 21 22.06 1.12 -3.20
N ALA A 22 22.51 0.47 -4.30
CA ALA A 22 22.92 -0.93 -4.27
C ALA A 22 24.13 -1.20 -3.37
N VAL A 23 25.08 -0.26 -3.28
CA VAL A 23 26.27 -0.39 -2.44
C VAL A 23 25.96 -0.21 -0.95
N MET A 24 25.01 0.67 -0.59
CA MET A 24 24.57 0.83 0.79
C MET A 24 23.75 -0.38 1.28
N ALA A 25 22.98 -1.03 0.40
CA ALA A 25 22.26 -2.27 0.69
C ALA A 25 23.21 -3.48 0.91
N LEU A 26 24.42 -3.44 0.40
CA LEU A 26 25.43 -4.51 0.54
C LEU A 26 26.05 -4.60 1.96
N GLY A 27 25.96 -3.52 2.76
CA GLY A 27 26.48 -3.50 4.13
C GLY A 27 25.64 -4.29 5.16
N ALA A 28 24.42 -4.72 4.81
CA ALA A 28 23.46 -5.29 5.77
C ALA A 28 22.94 -6.71 5.44
N GLY A 29 23.60 -7.48 4.60
CA GLY A 29 23.23 -8.89 4.37
C GLY A 29 21.92 -9.11 3.61
N LEU A 30 21.29 -8.07 3.05
CA LEU A 30 20.04 -8.12 2.29
C LEU A 30 20.23 -8.44 0.79
N ALA A 31 21.47 -8.40 0.28
CA ALA A 31 21.77 -8.62 -1.13
C ALA A 31 21.45 -10.04 -1.64
N ALA A 32 21.27 -11.01 -0.75
CA ALA A 32 20.93 -12.39 -1.13
C ALA A 32 19.43 -12.61 -1.43
N MET A 33 18.58 -11.62 -1.18
CA MET A 33 17.13 -11.72 -1.37
C MET A 33 16.57 -10.85 -2.49
N LEU A 34 17.40 -10.02 -3.14
CA LEU A 34 16.96 -9.27 -4.32
C LEU A 34 16.93 -10.21 -5.53
N PRO A 35 15.85 -10.23 -6.31
CA PRO A 35 15.83 -10.95 -7.59
C PRO A 35 16.99 -10.44 -8.44
N ARG A 36 17.79 -11.37 -9.00
CA ARG A 36 18.85 -11.00 -9.94
C ARG A 36 18.24 -10.21 -11.11
N PRO A 37 18.82 -9.06 -11.52
CA PRO A 37 18.36 -8.38 -12.71
C PRO A 37 18.66 -9.27 -13.93
N GLY A 38 17.66 -9.93 -14.45
CA GLY A 38 17.86 -10.85 -15.55
C GLY A 38 16.60 -11.30 -16.27
N HIS A 39 15.52 -11.56 -15.60
CA HIS A 39 14.27 -11.92 -16.25
C HIS A 39 13.09 -11.51 -15.37
N ALA A 40 12.33 -10.52 -15.83
CA ALA A 40 10.98 -10.29 -15.33
C ALA A 40 10.18 -11.59 -15.50
N ALA A 41 9.55 -12.08 -14.45
CA ALA A 41 8.74 -13.28 -14.56
C ALA A 41 7.54 -13.01 -15.47
N GLU A 42 7.22 -13.94 -16.37
CA GLU A 42 5.94 -13.89 -17.08
C GLU A 42 4.81 -13.92 -16.07
N THR A 43 3.85 -13.02 -16.20
CA THR A 43 2.74 -12.85 -15.26
C THR A 43 1.40 -13.11 -15.92
N THR A 44 0.42 -13.43 -15.10
CA THR A 44 -0.99 -13.49 -15.50
C THR A 44 -1.80 -12.67 -14.50
N GLY A 45 -2.76 -11.91 -15.00
CA GLY A 45 -3.64 -11.08 -14.18
C GLY A 45 -5.10 -11.30 -14.52
N ALA A 46 -5.97 -11.13 -13.55
CA ALA A 46 -7.42 -11.28 -13.71
C ALA A 46 -8.18 -10.33 -12.79
N GLU A 47 -9.34 -9.87 -13.26
CA GLU A 47 -10.35 -9.26 -12.39
C GLU A 47 -11.01 -10.37 -11.57
N VAL A 48 -11.22 -10.11 -10.29
CA VAL A 48 -11.81 -11.08 -9.36
C VAL A 48 -12.87 -10.43 -8.49
N GLU A 49 -13.77 -11.25 -7.99
CA GLU A 49 -14.79 -10.86 -7.01
C GLU A 49 -14.51 -11.57 -5.68
N ILE A 50 -14.49 -10.78 -4.61
CA ILE A 50 -14.18 -11.27 -3.26
C ILE A 50 -15.40 -11.06 -2.37
N LYS A 51 -15.93 -12.15 -1.81
CA LYS A 51 -17.00 -12.07 -0.83
C LYS A 51 -16.48 -11.46 0.47
N THR A 52 -17.16 -10.45 0.94
CA THR A 52 -16.93 -9.80 2.23
C THR A 52 -18.22 -9.84 3.07
N PRO A 53 -18.18 -9.58 4.37
CA PRO A 53 -19.39 -9.43 5.17
C PRO A 53 -20.37 -8.35 4.67
N ASP A 54 -19.84 -7.33 3.96
CA ASP A 54 -20.60 -6.16 3.53
C ASP A 54 -20.95 -6.17 2.03
N GLY A 55 -20.68 -7.28 1.33
CA GLY A 55 -20.99 -7.42 -0.10
C GLY A 55 -19.92 -8.15 -0.88
N VAL A 56 -19.82 -7.83 -2.16
CA VAL A 56 -18.85 -8.43 -3.08
C VAL A 56 -17.92 -7.33 -3.58
N ALA A 57 -16.66 -7.42 -3.20
CA ALA A 57 -15.63 -6.48 -3.63
C ALA A 57 -15.01 -6.94 -4.96
N ASP A 58 -14.95 -6.05 -5.93
CA ASP A 58 -14.16 -6.22 -7.14
C ASP A 58 -12.70 -5.88 -6.86
N ALA A 59 -11.80 -6.63 -7.46
CA ALA A 59 -10.36 -6.49 -7.27
C ALA A 59 -9.61 -6.99 -8.51
N TYR A 60 -8.33 -6.66 -8.61
CA TYR A 60 -7.43 -7.18 -9.62
C TYR A 60 -6.32 -7.99 -8.95
N ILE A 61 -6.13 -9.23 -9.37
CA ILE A 61 -5.03 -10.07 -8.92
C ILE A 61 -4.07 -10.34 -10.07
N VAL A 62 -2.76 -10.33 -9.78
CA VAL A 62 -1.71 -10.66 -10.74
C VAL A 62 -0.59 -11.42 -10.04
N HIS A 63 -0.03 -12.41 -10.71
CA HIS A 63 1.04 -13.25 -10.17
C HIS A 63 1.89 -13.86 -11.30
N PRO A 64 3.09 -14.35 -11.02
CA PRO A 64 3.86 -15.13 -11.99
C PRO A 64 3.09 -16.37 -12.44
N LEU A 65 3.26 -16.77 -13.73
CA LEU A 65 2.51 -17.86 -14.33
C LEU A 65 2.61 -19.21 -13.59
N LYS A 66 3.73 -19.47 -12.94
CA LYS A 66 4.01 -20.75 -12.27
C LYS A 66 4.55 -20.54 -10.89
N GLY A 67 4.15 -21.42 -9.96
CA GLY A 67 4.67 -21.41 -8.59
C GLY A 67 3.74 -20.74 -7.58
N LYS A 68 4.24 -20.63 -6.34
CA LYS A 68 3.57 -19.94 -5.23
C LYS A 68 4.50 -18.88 -4.67
N TYR A 69 3.96 -17.71 -4.44
CA TYR A 69 4.74 -16.52 -4.08
C TYR A 69 4.18 -15.84 -2.82
N PRO A 70 5.02 -15.09 -2.09
CA PRO A 70 4.50 -14.22 -1.03
C PRO A 70 3.50 -13.23 -1.62
N ALA A 71 2.45 -12.94 -0.87
CA ALA A 71 1.42 -12.03 -1.34
C ALA A 71 1.67 -10.58 -0.92
N VAL A 72 1.13 -9.66 -1.72
CA VAL A 72 1.06 -8.22 -1.43
C VAL A 72 -0.37 -7.74 -1.64
N LEU A 73 -0.92 -7.05 -0.64
CA LEU A 73 -2.20 -6.36 -0.71
C LEU A 73 -1.95 -4.87 -0.92
N ILE A 74 -2.51 -4.30 -1.99
CA ILE A 74 -2.41 -2.87 -2.32
C ILE A 74 -3.72 -2.15 -2.03
N TRP A 75 -3.64 -1.10 -1.22
CA TRP A 75 -4.69 -0.13 -0.98
C TRP A 75 -4.47 1.09 -1.88
N PRO A 76 -5.31 1.31 -2.89
CA PRO A 76 -5.20 2.45 -3.79
C PRO A 76 -5.39 3.80 -3.09
N ASP A 77 -5.06 4.85 -3.81
CA ASP A 77 -5.42 6.21 -3.45
C ASP A 77 -6.92 6.49 -3.66
N ILE A 78 -7.32 7.75 -3.49
CA ILE A 78 -8.72 8.19 -3.57
C ILE A 78 -9.37 7.97 -4.95
N PHE A 79 -8.57 7.81 -6.01
CA PHE A 79 -9.08 7.51 -7.35
C PHE A 79 -9.43 6.02 -7.54
N GLY A 80 -9.09 5.16 -6.57
CA GLY A 80 -9.45 3.75 -6.54
C GLY A 80 -8.69 2.87 -7.52
N LEU A 81 -9.24 1.68 -7.78
CA LEU A 81 -8.68 0.67 -8.68
C LEU A 81 -8.72 1.13 -10.13
N ARG A 82 -7.55 1.42 -10.71
CA ARG A 82 -7.39 1.95 -12.07
C ARG A 82 -6.13 1.41 -12.76
N PRO A 83 -5.90 1.69 -14.06
CA PRO A 83 -4.75 1.15 -14.81
C PRO A 83 -3.39 1.35 -14.16
N ALA A 84 -3.14 2.49 -13.51
CA ALA A 84 -1.88 2.77 -12.82
C ALA A 84 -1.58 1.71 -11.72
N PHE A 85 -2.56 1.37 -10.90
CA PHE A 85 -2.37 0.34 -9.86
C PHE A 85 -2.24 -1.08 -10.43
N ARG A 86 -2.92 -1.39 -11.53
CA ARG A 86 -2.71 -2.66 -12.26
C ARG A 86 -1.27 -2.76 -12.78
N ALA A 87 -0.74 -1.69 -13.36
CA ALA A 87 0.65 -1.64 -13.82
C ALA A 87 1.66 -1.77 -12.67
N MET A 88 1.41 -1.11 -11.53
CA MET A 88 2.25 -1.26 -10.33
C MET A 88 2.23 -2.69 -9.80
N ALA A 89 1.06 -3.31 -9.74
CA ALA A 89 0.90 -4.69 -9.31
C ALA A 89 1.62 -5.66 -10.25
N THR A 90 1.54 -5.43 -11.56
CA THR A 90 2.25 -6.25 -12.56
C THR A 90 3.76 -6.19 -12.34
N ARG A 91 4.35 -5.01 -12.11
CA ARG A 91 5.79 -4.89 -11.81
C ARG A 91 6.20 -5.61 -10.53
N LEU A 92 5.35 -5.62 -9.50
CA LEU A 92 5.60 -6.41 -8.30
C LEU A 92 5.49 -7.92 -8.58
N ALA A 93 4.52 -8.33 -9.40
CA ALA A 93 4.38 -9.73 -9.79
C ALA A 93 5.57 -10.21 -10.62
N GLU A 94 6.08 -9.41 -11.55
CA GLU A 94 7.32 -9.66 -12.29
C GLU A 94 8.54 -9.86 -11.37
N SER A 95 8.48 -9.26 -10.17
CA SER A 95 9.49 -9.40 -9.13
C SER A 95 9.26 -10.59 -8.19
N GLY A 96 8.27 -11.45 -8.47
CA GLY A 96 8.02 -12.68 -7.73
C GLY A 96 7.05 -12.53 -6.55
N TYR A 97 5.99 -11.75 -6.71
CA TYR A 97 4.91 -11.64 -5.74
C TYR A 97 3.55 -12.00 -6.35
N THR A 98 2.63 -12.48 -5.53
CA THR A 98 1.21 -12.51 -5.87
C THR A 98 0.58 -11.23 -5.35
N VAL A 99 0.02 -10.40 -6.22
CA VAL A 99 -0.40 -9.05 -5.85
C VAL A 99 -1.90 -8.88 -6.04
N LEU A 100 -2.58 -8.41 -5.01
CA LEU A 100 -4.00 -8.09 -5.01
C LEU A 100 -4.17 -6.58 -4.88
N VAL A 101 -4.83 -5.96 -5.84
CA VAL A 101 -5.27 -4.56 -5.77
C VAL A 101 -6.78 -4.55 -5.62
N ILE A 102 -7.28 -3.97 -4.56
CA ILE A 102 -8.71 -3.97 -4.26
C ILE A 102 -9.39 -2.67 -4.72
N ASN A 103 -10.69 -2.74 -4.96
CA ASN A 103 -11.53 -1.56 -4.99
C ASN A 103 -11.98 -1.22 -3.56
N PRO A 104 -11.50 -0.13 -2.94
CA PRO A 104 -11.89 0.20 -1.58
C PRO A 104 -13.35 0.66 -1.47
N PHE A 105 -13.97 1.06 -2.59
CA PHE A 105 -15.31 1.65 -2.65
C PHE A 105 -16.41 0.66 -3.09
N TYR A 106 -16.12 -0.62 -3.15
CA TYR A 106 -17.01 -1.65 -3.66
C TYR A 106 -18.43 -1.67 -3.04
N ARG A 107 -18.57 -1.13 -1.82
CA ARG A 107 -19.90 -1.00 -1.16
C ARG A 107 -20.82 -0.02 -1.88
N ILE A 108 -20.25 0.91 -2.63
CA ILE A 108 -20.99 1.98 -3.31
C ILE A 108 -20.89 1.81 -4.83
N HIS A 109 -19.67 1.55 -5.33
CA HIS A 109 -19.39 1.53 -6.76
C HIS A 109 -18.36 0.44 -7.12
N LYS A 110 -18.62 -0.29 -8.22
CA LYS A 110 -17.59 -1.10 -8.88
C LYS A 110 -16.55 -0.18 -9.56
N ALA A 111 -15.33 -0.64 -9.69
CA ALA A 111 -14.31 0.06 -10.46
C ALA A 111 -14.67 0.10 -11.97
N PRO A 112 -14.32 1.19 -12.67
CA PRO A 112 -13.60 2.37 -12.21
C PRO A 112 -14.48 3.30 -11.36
N THR A 113 -13.92 3.83 -10.26
CA THR A 113 -14.63 4.72 -9.33
C THR A 113 -14.36 6.19 -9.58
N SER A 114 -13.50 6.48 -10.52
CA SER A 114 -13.22 7.83 -11.05
C SER A 114 -13.17 7.82 -12.57
N PRO A 115 -13.52 8.92 -13.22
CA PRO A 115 -13.28 9.09 -14.66
C PRO A 115 -11.80 8.97 -15.00
N GLU A 116 -11.49 8.58 -16.22
CA GLU A 116 -10.14 8.70 -16.75
C GLU A 116 -9.71 10.17 -16.76
N HIS A 117 -8.49 10.46 -16.34
CA HIS A 117 -7.99 11.84 -16.17
C HIS A 117 -8.76 12.70 -15.15
N ALA A 118 -9.37 12.08 -14.14
CA ALA A 118 -10.02 12.82 -13.06
C ALA A 118 -9.02 13.76 -12.36
N ASP A 119 -9.39 15.04 -12.22
CA ASP A 119 -8.59 16.04 -11.51
C ASP A 119 -9.18 16.31 -10.12
N PHE A 120 -8.40 16.08 -9.08
CA PHE A 120 -8.82 16.36 -7.70
C PHE A 120 -8.97 17.86 -7.40
N ASN A 121 -8.40 18.74 -8.22
CA ASN A 121 -8.57 20.18 -8.10
C ASN A 121 -9.94 20.64 -8.64
N ASP A 122 -10.60 19.85 -9.50
CA ASP A 122 -11.98 20.12 -9.86
C ASP A 122 -12.91 19.87 -8.67
N PRO A 123 -13.69 20.87 -8.21
CA PRO A 123 -14.53 20.74 -7.03
C PRO A 123 -15.55 19.61 -7.11
N ALA A 124 -16.19 19.40 -8.28
CA ALA A 124 -17.20 18.37 -8.44
C ALA A 124 -16.59 16.96 -8.36
N THR A 125 -15.44 16.77 -9.00
CA THR A 125 -14.66 15.53 -8.92
C THR A 125 -14.19 15.25 -7.48
N ARG A 126 -13.66 16.25 -6.80
CA ARG A 126 -13.21 16.14 -5.42
C ARG A 126 -14.36 15.74 -4.49
N ASP A 127 -15.51 16.42 -4.59
CA ASP A 127 -16.66 16.17 -3.74
C ASP A 127 -17.19 14.74 -3.93
N ALA A 128 -17.26 14.26 -5.18
CA ALA A 128 -17.65 12.90 -5.49
C ALA A 128 -16.68 11.87 -4.91
N LEU A 129 -15.37 12.08 -5.06
CA LEU A 129 -14.35 11.17 -4.52
C LEU A 129 -14.32 11.18 -2.98
N MET A 130 -14.50 12.36 -2.36
CA MET A 130 -14.59 12.48 -0.91
C MET A 130 -15.83 11.76 -0.36
N ALA A 131 -16.97 11.81 -1.06
CA ALA A 131 -18.16 11.05 -0.69
C ALA A 131 -17.89 9.53 -0.66
N LEU A 132 -17.14 9.02 -1.64
CA LEU A 132 -16.68 7.62 -1.64
C LEU A 132 -15.73 7.33 -0.47
N ALA A 133 -14.74 8.20 -0.24
CA ALA A 133 -13.77 8.06 0.84
C ALA A 133 -14.42 8.03 2.24
N HIS A 134 -15.46 8.79 2.46
CA HIS A 134 -16.22 8.80 3.72
C HIS A 134 -16.93 7.46 4.03
N SER A 135 -17.08 6.57 3.04
CA SER A 135 -17.59 5.21 3.30
C SER A 135 -16.58 4.31 4.00
N LEU A 136 -15.30 4.70 3.99
CA LEU A 136 -14.22 3.95 4.61
C LEU A 136 -14.09 4.34 6.08
N THR A 137 -14.63 3.51 6.95
CA THR A 137 -14.52 3.68 8.40
C THR A 137 -13.44 2.75 8.98
N PRO A 138 -12.96 2.98 10.20
CA PRO A 138 -12.07 2.03 10.88
C PRO A 138 -12.62 0.61 10.94
N ALA A 139 -13.93 0.45 11.14
CA ALA A 139 -14.59 -0.85 11.22
C ALA A 139 -14.64 -1.55 9.86
N THR A 140 -15.04 -0.82 8.80
CA THR A 140 -15.06 -1.38 7.43
C THR A 140 -13.66 -1.74 6.96
N ALA A 141 -12.65 -0.93 7.24
CA ALA A 141 -11.25 -1.21 6.92
C ALA A 141 -10.74 -2.51 7.58
N ALA A 142 -11.08 -2.74 8.85
CA ALA A 142 -10.69 -3.96 9.55
C ALA A 142 -11.43 -5.20 9.01
N THR A 143 -12.70 -5.06 8.66
CA THR A 143 -13.52 -6.11 8.03
C THR A 143 -12.94 -6.49 6.67
N ASP A 144 -12.64 -5.50 5.86
CA ASP A 144 -12.06 -5.66 4.52
C ASP A 144 -10.67 -6.31 4.57
N ALA A 145 -9.81 -5.85 5.47
CA ALA A 145 -8.48 -6.42 5.65
C ALA A 145 -8.55 -7.93 5.96
N LYS A 146 -9.50 -8.35 6.81
CA LYS A 146 -9.70 -9.78 7.12
C LYS A 146 -10.16 -10.56 5.90
N ALA A 147 -11.13 -10.04 5.14
CA ALA A 147 -11.67 -10.70 3.95
C ALA A 147 -10.62 -10.81 2.83
N PHE A 148 -9.88 -9.73 2.54
CA PHE A 148 -8.87 -9.73 1.48
C PHE A 148 -7.66 -10.61 1.82
N VAL A 149 -7.22 -10.62 3.08
CA VAL A 149 -6.16 -11.53 3.52
C VAL A 149 -6.63 -12.99 3.47
N ALA A 150 -7.87 -13.29 3.85
CA ALA A 150 -8.43 -14.63 3.74
C ALA A 150 -8.53 -15.09 2.27
N TYR A 151 -8.90 -14.19 1.37
CA TYR A 151 -8.88 -14.47 -0.08
C TYR A 151 -7.47 -14.81 -0.57
N LEU A 152 -6.46 -14.00 -0.21
CA LEU A 152 -5.07 -14.29 -0.55
C LEU A 152 -4.61 -15.64 0.02
N ASP A 153 -4.97 -15.97 1.26
CA ASP A 153 -4.62 -17.25 1.88
C ASP A 153 -5.28 -18.46 1.17
N SER A 154 -6.39 -18.26 0.47
CA SER A 154 -7.07 -19.30 -0.31
C SER A 154 -6.59 -19.39 -1.76
N HIS A 155 -5.85 -18.40 -2.25
CA HIS A 155 -5.47 -18.32 -3.66
C HIS A 155 -4.30 -19.27 -4.00
N ALA A 156 -4.44 -20.01 -5.10
CA ALA A 156 -3.51 -21.08 -5.49
C ALA A 156 -2.06 -20.59 -5.72
N ALA A 157 -1.87 -19.35 -6.17
CA ALA A 157 -0.55 -18.75 -6.41
C ALA A 157 0.11 -18.16 -5.15
N VAL A 158 -0.54 -18.21 -3.98
CA VAL A 158 0.01 -17.67 -2.73
C VAL A 158 0.75 -18.75 -1.94
N ASP A 159 1.96 -18.44 -1.52
CA ASP A 159 2.69 -19.23 -0.53
C ASP A 159 2.23 -18.84 0.88
N VAL A 160 1.30 -19.59 1.42
CA VAL A 160 0.70 -19.35 2.74
C VAL A 160 1.69 -19.50 3.91
N LYS A 161 2.87 -20.09 3.66
CA LYS A 161 3.96 -20.18 4.65
C LYS A 161 4.71 -18.86 4.81
N ARG A 162 4.58 -17.96 3.83
CA ARG A 162 5.19 -16.63 3.85
C ARG A 162 4.19 -15.61 4.39
N LYS A 163 4.72 -14.58 5.05
CA LYS A 163 3.92 -13.43 5.47
C LYS A 163 3.48 -12.63 4.25
N ILE A 164 2.41 -11.88 4.41
CA ILE A 164 1.86 -10.97 3.40
C ILE A 164 2.44 -9.58 3.63
N GLY A 165 2.79 -8.90 2.55
CA GLY A 165 3.07 -7.47 2.54
C GLY A 165 1.77 -6.69 2.32
N THR A 166 1.68 -5.48 2.86
CA THR A 166 0.61 -4.53 2.50
C THR A 166 1.20 -3.16 2.21
N THR A 167 0.68 -2.51 1.16
CA THR A 167 1.11 -1.16 0.81
C THR A 167 -0.09 -0.29 0.48
N GLY A 168 0.01 1.00 0.76
CA GLY A 168 -1.06 1.95 0.50
C GLY A 168 -0.52 3.33 0.13
N TYR A 169 -1.31 4.02 -0.68
CA TYR A 169 -0.97 5.30 -1.29
C TYR A 169 -2.02 6.34 -0.93
N CYS A 170 -1.60 7.54 -0.50
CA CYS A 170 -2.49 8.63 -0.13
C CYS A 170 -3.57 8.15 0.89
N MET A 171 -4.85 8.15 0.51
CA MET A 171 -5.97 7.63 1.31
C MET A 171 -5.75 6.17 1.76
N GLY A 172 -5.03 5.36 0.98
CA GLY A 172 -4.70 3.96 1.32
C GLY A 172 -3.72 3.82 2.49
N GLY A 173 -2.96 4.87 2.83
CA GLY A 173 -1.96 4.83 3.89
C GLY A 173 -2.50 4.41 5.26
N PRO A 174 -3.52 5.08 5.81
CA PRO A 174 -4.18 4.68 7.06
C PRO A 174 -4.71 3.25 7.04
N LEU A 175 -5.17 2.78 5.88
CA LEU A 175 -5.72 1.42 5.71
C LEU A 175 -4.64 0.35 5.86
N VAL A 176 -3.38 0.66 5.52
CA VAL A 176 -2.22 -0.22 5.75
C VAL A 176 -2.01 -0.47 7.24
N LEU A 177 -1.99 0.56 8.08
CA LEU A 177 -1.82 0.41 9.52
C LEU A 177 -2.96 -0.41 10.14
N ARG A 178 -4.19 -0.14 9.72
CA ARG A 178 -5.38 -0.89 10.13
C ARG A 178 -5.32 -2.36 9.70
N THR A 179 -4.84 -2.62 8.47
CA THR A 179 -4.64 -3.99 7.96
C THR A 179 -3.59 -4.74 8.78
N ALA A 180 -2.46 -4.11 9.06
CA ALA A 180 -1.38 -4.72 9.82
C ALA A 180 -1.80 -5.08 11.26
N ALA A 181 -2.64 -4.24 11.88
CA ALA A 181 -3.20 -4.53 13.19
C ALA A 181 -4.28 -5.62 13.12
N ALA A 182 -5.23 -5.53 12.17
CA ALA A 182 -6.34 -6.48 12.04
C ALA A 182 -5.89 -7.92 11.70
N ARG A 183 -4.73 -8.08 11.07
CA ARG A 183 -4.15 -9.36 10.65
C ARG A 183 -2.65 -9.45 11.01
N ALA A 184 -2.31 -9.13 12.27
CA ALA A 184 -0.96 -9.23 12.80
C ALA A 184 -0.38 -10.66 12.71
N ASP A 185 -1.24 -11.66 12.60
CA ASP A 185 -0.87 -13.05 12.34
C ASP A 185 -0.31 -13.27 10.94
N ARG A 186 -0.76 -12.49 9.94
CA ARG A 186 -0.42 -12.69 8.53
C ARG A 186 0.45 -11.59 7.94
N ILE A 187 0.26 -10.32 8.35
CA ILE A 187 1.04 -9.20 7.81
C ILE A 187 2.44 -9.16 8.43
N GLY A 188 3.46 -9.20 7.58
CA GLY A 188 4.87 -9.16 7.98
C GLY A 188 5.62 -7.91 7.54
N ALA A 189 5.08 -7.19 6.56
CA ALA A 189 5.62 -5.92 6.07
C ALA A 189 4.49 -4.97 5.69
N ALA A 190 4.66 -3.69 5.98
CA ALA A 190 3.67 -2.66 5.73
C ALA A 190 4.35 -1.38 5.23
N ALA A 191 3.89 -0.82 4.12
CA ALA A 191 4.45 0.40 3.56
C ALA A 191 3.37 1.43 3.23
N THR A 192 3.60 2.70 3.57
CA THR A 192 2.73 3.80 3.17
C THR A 192 3.52 4.83 2.39
N PHE A 193 2.91 5.35 1.34
CA PHE A 193 3.48 6.40 0.49
C PHE A 193 2.50 7.56 0.42
N HIS A 194 2.93 8.76 0.82
CA HIS A 194 2.09 9.96 0.82
C HIS A 194 0.78 9.74 1.61
N GLY A 195 0.84 9.06 2.75
CA GLY A 195 -0.32 8.70 3.55
C GLY A 195 -0.77 9.85 4.45
N GLY A 196 -1.90 10.48 4.14
CA GLY A 196 -2.51 11.46 5.04
C GLY A 196 -3.25 10.80 6.21
N GLY A 197 -3.30 11.48 7.37
CA GLY A 197 -4.10 11.03 8.52
C GLY A 197 -3.57 9.77 9.22
N LEU A 198 -2.27 9.48 9.12
CA LEU A 198 -1.64 8.39 9.88
C LEU A 198 -1.62 8.68 11.38
N VAL A 199 -1.49 9.96 11.73
CA VAL A 199 -1.59 10.49 13.08
C VAL A 199 -2.73 11.50 13.11
N THR A 200 -3.70 11.30 13.99
CA THR A 200 -4.82 12.21 14.20
C THR A 200 -5.08 12.36 15.69
N LYS A 201 -5.95 13.30 16.05
CA LYS A 201 -6.38 13.49 17.46
C LYS A 201 -7.54 12.56 17.85
N GLU A 202 -8.07 11.81 16.90
CA GLU A 202 -9.20 10.93 17.14
C GLU A 202 -8.78 9.68 17.92
N PRO A 203 -9.67 9.13 18.75
CA PRO A 203 -9.37 7.96 19.59
C PRO A 203 -9.09 6.68 18.78
N ASP A 204 -9.45 6.65 17.52
CA ASP A 204 -9.22 5.56 16.57
C ASP A 204 -8.10 5.87 15.57
N SER A 205 -7.24 6.83 15.88
CA SER A 205 -6.12 7.22 15.03
C SER A 205 -5.26 6.02 14.63
N PRO A 206 -4.90 5.87 13.35
CA PRO A 206 -4.18 4.69 12.85
C PRO A 206 -2.89 4.38 13.60
N HIS A 207 -2.11 5.39 14.01
CA HIS A 207 -0.86 5.18 14.74
C HIS A 207 -1.06 4.45 16.08
N LEU A 208 -2.22 4.57 16.72
CA LEU A 208 -2.53 3.88 17.98
C LEU A 208 -2.65 2.36 17.82
N LEU A 209 -2.82 1.89 16.60
CA LEU A 209 -2.91 0.46 16.27
C LEU A 209 -1.54 -0.19 16.08
N ILE A 210 -0.46 0.58 15.98
CA ILE A 210 0.90 0.07 15.71
C ILE A 210 1.30 -0.99 16.74
N ALA A 211 0.99 -0.80 18.01
CA ALA A 211 1.31 -1.76 19.07
C ALA A 211 0.60 -3.13 18.93
N GLN A 212 -0.46 -3.20 18.12
CA GLN A 212 -1.19 -4.45 17.85
C GLN A 212 -0.61 -5.23 16.67
N SER A 213 0.36 -4.64 15.96
CA SER A 213 1.00 -5.23 14.79
C SER A 213 2.26 -6.02 15.14
N LYS A 214 2.74 -6.81 14.17
CA LYS A 214 4.02 -7.52 14.20
C LYS A 214 4.84 -7.29 12.92
N ALA A 215 4.43 -6.33 12.10
CA ALA A 215 5.04 -6.05 10.82
C ALA A 215 6.30 -5.16 10.96
N ARG A 216 7.12 -5.16 9.90
CA ARG A 216 8.13 -4.12 9.65
C ARG A 216 7.49 -3.02 8.82
N TYR A 217 7.91 -1.78 9.04
CA TYR A 217 7.25 -0.64 8.40
C TYR A 217 8.21 0.21 7.57
N LEU A 218 7.67 0.74 6.46
CA LEU A 218 8.21 1.86 5.72
C LEU A 218 7.12 2.93 5.63
N ILE A 219 7.39 4.10 6.16
CA ILE A 219 6.49 5.26 6.09
C ILE A 219 7.20 6.36 5.31
N ALA A 220 6.81 6.51 4.04
CA ALA A 220 7.31 7.58 3.19
C ALA A 220 6.31 8.73 3.20
N ILE A 221 6.67 9.82 3.87
CA ILE A 221 5.86 11.03 4.00
C ILE A 221 6.27 11.98 2.87
N ALA A 222 5.31 12.51 2.14
CA ALA A 222 5.61 13.51 1.11
C ALA A 222 5.92 14.86 1.77
N ALA A 223 6.79 15.66 1.16
CA ALA A 223 7.20 16.95 1.69
C ALA A 223 6.02 17.87 2.02
N ASN A 224 5.02 17.94 1.16
CA ASN A 224 3.80 18.71 1.37
C ASN A 224 2.92 18.20 2.52
N ASP A 225 2.99 16.90 2.86
CA ASP A 225 2.29 16.36 4.04
C ASP A 225 3.06 16.69 5.31
N ASP A 226 4.40 16.65 5.27
CA ASP A 226 5.25 17.07 6.37
C ASP A 226 5.11 18.56 6.67
N GLU A 227 4.94 19.38 5.65
CA GLU A 227 4.66 20.82 5.82
C GLU A 227 3.31 21.08 6.53
N ARG A 228 2.28 20.24 6.24
CA ARG A 228 0.95 20.37 6.88
C ARG A 228 0.94 19.87 8.32
N ASP A 229 1.66 18.80 8.61
CA ASP A 229 1.76 18.17 9.92
C ASP A 229 3.21 17.74 10.21
N PRO A 230 4.08 18.70 10.55
CA PRO A 230 5.49 18.43 10.82
C PRO A 230 5.72 17.55 12.06
N THR A 231 4.69 17.35 12.88
CA THR A 231 4.78 16.53 14.10
C THR A 231 4.53 15.06 13.86
N ALA A 232 3.80 14.70 12.80
CA ALA A 232 3.38 13.33 12.51
C ALA A 232 4.56 12.36 12.44
N LYS A 233 5.66 12.73 11.76
CA LYS A 233 6.87 11.91 11.65
C LYS A 233 7.50 11.59 13.01
N THR A 234 7.52 12.55 13.93
CA THR A 234 8.05 12.36 15.28
C THR A 234 7.16 11.43 16.09
N VAL A 235 5.86 11.67 16.07
CA VAL A 235 4.87 10.81 16.76
C VAL A 235 4.95 9.37 16.23
N LEU A 236 5.09 9.18 14.92
CA LEU A 236 5.23 7.85 14.31
C LEU A 236 6.51 7.16 14.79
N ARG A 237 7.67 7.83 14.71
CA ARG A 237 8.96 7.27 15.18
C ARG A 237 8.88 6.84 16.64
N GLU A 238 8.42 7.71 17.53
CA GLU A 238 8.25 7.41 18.94
C GLU A 238 7.25 6.27 19.19
N THR A 239 6.20 6.17 18.38
CA THR A 239 5.21 5.09 18.51
C THR A 239 5.80 3.74 18.10
N PHE A 240 6.56 3.68 17.01
CA PHE A 240 7.28 2.47 16.59
C PHE A 240 8.35 2.06 17.62
N GLU A 241 9.07 3.01 18.16
CA GLU A 241 10.09 2.79 19.19
C GLU A 241 9.46 2.18 20.46
N ARG A 242 8.38 2.78 20.97
CA ARG A 242 7.61 2.24 22.11
C ARG A 242 7.05 0.85 21.87
N ALA A 243 6.60 0.58 20.65
CA ALA A 243 6.09 -0.72 20.25
C ALA A 243 7.21 -1.74 19.97
N GLN A 244 8.47 -1.33 19.96
CA GLN A 244 9.65 -2.14 19.59
C GLN A 244 9.51 -2.79 18.20
N LEU A 245 8.89 -2.09 17.24
CA LEU A 245 8.71 -2.55 15.87
C LEU A 245 9.73 -1.88 14.95
N PRO A 246 10.39 -2.67 14.07
CA PRO A 246 11.28 -2.10 13.06
C PRO A 246 10.51 -1.19 12.09
N ALA A 247 10.93 0.05 11.97
CA ALA A 247 10.31 1.01 11.07
C ALA A 247 11.33 2.01 10.52
N GLU A 248 11.14 2.38 9.26
CA GLU A 248 11.77 3.51 8.60
C GLU A 248 10.68 4.58 8.37
N VAL A 249 10.92 5.81 8.83
CA VAL A 249 10.02 6.95 8.66
C VAL A 249 10.80 8.06 7.97
N GLU A 250 10.54 8.23 6.69
CA GLU A 250 11.24 9.14 5.78
C GLU A 250 10.32 10.27 5.30
N VAL A 251 10.93 11.44 4.97
CA VAL A 251 10.25 12.60 4.38
C VAL A 251 10.86 12.88 3.03
#